data_ab7e34cffc844793be900364df39fbcc
#
_entry.id   ab7e34cffc844793be900364df39fbcc
#
_cell.length_a   1.000
_cell.length_b   1.000
_cell.length_c   1.000
_cell.angle_alpha   90.00
_cell.angle_beta   90.00
_cell.angle_gamma   90.00
#
_symmetry.space_group_name_H-M   'P 1'
#
loop_
_entity.id
_entity.type
_entity.pdbx_description
1 polymer ?
#
loop_
_entity_poly.entity_id
_entity_poly.type
_entity_poly.pdbx_seq_one_letter_code
_entity_poly.pdbx_strand_id
1 'polypeptide(L)'
;MKSFSELTEQEILALAISSEDDDARAYMGFANALMETYPASAKVFIEMAEEEHDHRRALTELYRKKFGEFIPLIRRGDINGFVRHKPAWTLSKLGIDAMRQRAEMVELENYRFYTQAAERSADPQIKKLLETLAMAEKGHESLAARLGAQHVTTDAKEAEGEAERRLFLLQVVQPGLVGLMDGSVSTLAPLFAAAFATGNTWETFLVGTAAS
;
A
#
# COMPACT_ATOMS: atom_id res chain seq x y z
N MET A 1 -1.42 -27.15 7.57
CA MET A 1 -1.93 -25.82 7.98
C MET A 1 -3.10 -26.06 8.90
N LYS A 2 -3.09 -25.44 10.09
CA LYS A 2 -4.21 -25.53 11.02
C LYS A 2 -5.38 -24.68 10.53
N SER A 3 -6.61 -25.05 10.87
CA SER A 3 -7.76 -24.13 10.73
C SER A 3 -7.82 -23.21 11.95
N PHE A 4 -8.48 -22.06 11.81
CA PHE A 4 -8.67 -21.12 12.92
C PHE A 4 -9.40 -21.80 14.11
N SER A 5 -10.30 -22.75 13.82
CA SER A 5 -11.03 -23.51 14.84
C SER A 5 -10.16 -24.45 15.69
N GLU A 6 -8.97 -24.79 15.23
CA GLU A 6 -8.03 -25.70 15.93
C GLU A 6 -7.01 -24.95 16.81
N LEU A 7 -7.02 -23.60 16.77
CA LEU A 7 -6.10 -22.78 17.56
C LEU A 7 -6.53 -22.74 19.03
N THR A 8 -5.54 -22.87 19.92
CA THR A 8 -5.71 -22.58 21.35
C THR A 8 -5.72 -21.06 21.59
N GLU A 9 -6.20 -20.60 22.76
CA GLU A 9 -6.14 -19.16 23.13
C GLU A 9 -4.71 -18.63 23.08
N GLN A 10 -3.74 -19.41 23.50
CA GLN A 10 -2.32 -19.05 23.41
C GLN A 10 -1.87 -18.84 21.97
N GLU A 11 -2.26 -19.71 21.05
CA GLU A 11 -1.95 -19.61 19.62
C GLU A 11 -2.70 -18.45 18.96
N ILE A 12 -3.93 -18.16 19.36
CA ILE A 12 -4.71 -17.01 18.88
C ILE A 12 -4.01 -15.70 19.26
N LEU A 13 -3.59 -15.54 20.52
CA LEU A 13 -2.85 -14.34 20.94
C LEU A 13 -1.49 -14.23 20.23
N ALA A 14 -0.76 -15.32 20.05
CA ALA A 14 0.50 -15.32 19.33
C ALA A 14 0.32 -14.94 17.85
N LEU A 15 -0.73 -15.41 17.20
CA LEU A 15 -1.11 -15.03 15.85
C LEU A 15 -1.49 -13.55 15.79
N ALA A 16 -2.26 -13.04 16.75
CA ALA A 16 -2.62 -11.62 16.86
C ALA A 16 -1.36 -10.75 16.95
N ILE A 17 -0.43 -11.06 17.86
CA ILE A 17 0.83 -10.32 18.05
C ILE A 17 1.65 -10.24 16.74
N SER A 18 1.74 -11.34 16.00
CA SER A 18 2.48 -11.34 14.74
C SER A 18 1.73 -10.60 13.63
N SER A 19 0.41 -10.59 13.66
CA SER A 19 -0.44 -9.88 12.70
C SER A 19 -0.30 -8.37 12.84
N GLU A 20 -0.37 -7.84 14.07
CA GLU A 20 -0.15 -6.41 14.33
C GLU A 20 1.24 -5.94 13.87
N ASP A 21 2.27 -6.77 14.09
CA ASP A 21 3.62 -6.43 13.65
C ASP A 21 3.75 -6.41 12.11
N ASP A 22 3.07 -7.30 11.40
CA ASP A 22 3.04 -7.34 9.94
C ASP A 22 2.23 -6.14 9.37
N ASP A 23 1.11 -5.76 10.01
CA ASP A 23 0.27 -4.62 9.59
C ASP A 23 0.97 -3.28 9.86
N ALA A 24 1.59 -3.09 11.03
CA ALA A 24 2.42 -1.90 11.32
C ALA A 24 3.53 -1.71 10.27
N ARG A 25 4.21 -2.79 9.87
CA ARG A 25 5.24 -2.73 8.81
C ARG A 25 4.65 -2.39 7.46
N ALA A 26 3.46 -2.89 7.14
CA ALA A 26 2.79 -2.60 5.89
C ALA A 26 2.40 -1.12 5.81
N TYR A 27 1.81 -0.56 6.86
CA TYR A 27 1.43 0.85 6.93
C TYR A 27 2.64 1.79 6.91
N MET A 28 3.70 1.45 7.63
CA MET A 28 4.96 2.20 7.52
C MET A 28 5.56 2.13 6.10
N GLY A 29 5.44 1.00 5.42
CA GLY A 29 5.83 0.84 4.02
C GLY A 29 5.02 1.73 3.08
N PHE A 30 3.71 1.85 3.29
CA PHE A 30 2.86 2.77 2.54
C PHE A 30 3.21 4.24 2.82
N ALA A 31 3.39 4.60 4.09
CA ALA A 31 3.80 5.93 4.49
C ALA A 31 5.10 6.37 3.80
N ASN A 32 6.12 5.51 3.82
CA ASN A 32 7.41 5.81 3.18
C ASN A 32 7.28 5.99 1.66
N ALA A 33 6.44 5.18 1.01
CA ALA A 33 6.21 5.29 -0.43
C ALA A 33 5.46 6.57 -0.83
N LEU A 34 4.64 7.12 0.08
CA LEU A 34 3.79 8.29 -0.15
C LEU A 34 4.40 9.61 0.34
N MET A 35 5.44 9.56 1.18
CA MET A 35 5.95 10.72 1.91
C MET A 35 6.25 11.94 1.04
N GLU A 36 6.85 11.73 -0.13
CA GLU A 36 7.24 12.83 -1.03
C GLU A 36 6.06 13.35 -1.87
N THR A 37 5.12 12.48 -2.23
CA THR A 37 4.06 12.81 -3.20
C THR A 37 2.73 13.11 -2.53
N TYR A 38 2.42 12.39 -1.44
CA TYR A 38 1.15 12.44 -0.71
C TYR A 38 1.39 12.55 0.80
N PRO A 39 2.01 13.64 1.31
CA PRO A 39 2.45 13.72 2.70
C PRO A 39 1.29 13.65 3.71
N ALA A 40 0.10 14.13 3.36
CA ALA A 40 -1.08 14.05 4.23
C ALA A 40 -1.54 12.60 4.41
N SER A 41 -1.59 11.83 3.33
CA SER A 41 -1.92 10.40 3.37
C SER A 41 -0.80 9.58 4.03
N ALA A 42 0.46 9.94 3.81
CA ALA A 42 1.59 9.31 4.50
C ALA A 42 1.48 9.45 6.02
N LYS A 43 1.10 10.64 6.52
CA LYS A 43 0.91 10.88 7.94
C LYS A 43 -0.15 9.95 8.55
N VAL A 44 -1.25 9.74 7.86
CA VAL A 44 -2.31 8.83 8.34
C VAL A 44 -1.81 7.39 8.44
N PHE A 45 -1.05 6.90 7.46
CA PHE A 45 -0.45 5.58 7.55
C PHE A 45 0.59 5.46 8.67
N ILE A 46 1.28 6.55 9.03
CA ILE A 46 2.15 6.57 10.23
C ILE A 46 1.32 6.41 11.49
N GLU A 47 0.21 7.18 11.62
CA GLU A 47 -0.70 7.10 12.76
C GLU A 47 -1.28 5.68 12.91
N MET A 48 -1.74 5.06 11.81
CA MET A 48 -2.18 3.66 11.80
C MET A 48 -1.07 2.70 12.27
N ALA A 49 0.15 2.85 11.78
CA ALA A 49 1.27 2.00 12.19
C ALA A 49 1.60 2.14 13.69
N GLU A 50 1.47 3.32 14.26
CA GLU A 50 1.64 3.57 15.71
C GLU A 50 0.54 2.89 16.52
N GLU A 51 -0.70 2.92 16.06
CA GLU A 51 -1.83 2.23 16.71
C GLU A 51 -1.64 0.71 16.70
N GLU A 52 -1.18 0.11 15.59
CA GLU A 52 -0.86 -1.33 15.54
C GLU A 52 0.28 -1.71 16.50
N HIS A 53 1.24 -0.82 16.69
CA HIS A 53 2.28 -1.03 17.72
C HIS A 53 1.70 -1.01 19.14
N ASP A 54 0.70 -0.21 19.42
CA ASP A 54 0.01 -0.17 20.70
C ASP A 54 -0.85 -1.42 20.91
N HIS A 55 -1.58 -1.87 19.91
CA HIS A 55 -2.30 -3.14 19.90
C HIS A 55 -1.37 -4.32 20.20
N ARG A 56 -0.27 -4.41 19.47
CA ARG A 56 0.74 -5.45 19.68
C ARG A 56 1.31 -5.43 21.11
N ARG A 57 1.54 -4.24 21.68
CA ARG A 57 2.04 -4.09 23.05
C ARG A 57 1.04 -4.64 24.06
N ALA A 58 -0.23 -4.25 23.94
CA ALA A 58 -1.28 -4.72 24.83
C ALA A 58 -1.47 -6.25 24.76
N LEU A 59 -1.45 -6.81 23.55
CA LEU A 59 -1.51 -8.27 23.33
C LEU A 59 -0.31 -8.99 23.95
N THR A 60 0.91 -8.44 23.76
CA THR A 60 2.16 -9.02 24.30
C THR A 60 2.15 -9.02 25.84
N GLU A 61 1.72 -7.93 26.46
CA GLU A 61 1.64 -7.83 27.91
C GLU A 61 0.64 -8.85 28.49
N LEU A 62 -0.55 -8.97 27.87
CA LEU A 62 -1.53 -9.96 28.32
C LEU A 62 -1.05 -11.38 28.06
N TYR A 63 -0.41 -11.65 26.92
CA TYR A 63 0.17 -12.95 26.63
C TYR A 63 1.18 -13.37 27.69
N ARG A 64 2.16 -12.51 28.01
CA ARG A 64 3.19 -12.76 29.00
C ARG A 64 2.61 -13.04 30.38
N LYS A 65 1.61 -12.28 30.76
CA LYS A 65 0.90 -12.47 32.04
C LYS A 65 0.20 -13.83 32.15
N LYS A 66 -0.33 -14.35 31.03
CA LYS A 66 -1.14 -15.59 31.01
C LYS A 66 -0.32 -16.84 30.70
N PHE A 67 0.66 -16.74 29.80
CA PHE A 67 1.34 -17.89 29.20
C PHE A 67 2.86 -17.85 29.35
N GLY A 68 3.42 -16.78 29.92
CA GLY A 68 4.86 -16.64 30.12
C GLY A 68 5.59 -15.95 28.96
N GLU A 69 6.92 -15.89 29.04
CA GLU A 69 7.73 -15.07 28.13
C GLU A 69 7.88 -15.64 26.72
N PHE A 70 7.70 -16.95 26.53
CA PHE A 70 7.87 -17.57 25.21
C PHE A 70 6.62 -17.40 24.36
N ILE A 71 6.72 -16.60 23.30
CA ILE A 71 5.66 -16.38 22.32
C ILE A 71 5.99 -17.19 21.07
N PRO A 72 5.20 -18.22 20.69
CA PRO A 72 5.44 -18.98 19.47
C PRO A 72 5.21 -18.10 18.24
N LEU A 73 6.06 -18.24 17.24
CA LEU A 73 5.87 -17.55 15.97
C LEU A 73 4.80 -18.26 15.14
N ILE A 74 3.62 -17.67 15.08
CA ILE A 74 2.49 -18.12 14.25
C ILE A 74 2.12 -16.95 13.33
N ARG A 75 2.04 -17.21 12.04
CA ARG A 75 1.70 -16.19 11.03
C ARG A 75 0.36 -16.51 10.35
N ARG A 76 -0.29 -15.48 9.80
CA ARG A 76 -1.51 -15.66 8.98
C ARG A 76 -1.33 -16.70 7.88
N GLY A 77 -0.14 -16.77 7.27
CA GLY A 77 0.20 -17.75 6.25
C GLY A 77 0.21 -19.21 6.70
N ASP A 78 0.28 -19.46 8.01
CA ASP A 78 0.30 -20.80 8.60
C ASP A 78 -1.12 -21.33 8.89
N ILE A 79 -2.13 -20.46 8.80
CA ILE A 79 -3.52 -20.74 9.16
C ILE A 79 -4.42 -20.70 7.91
N ASN A 80 -5.29 -21.69 7.78
CA ASN A 80 -6.30 -21.71 6.72
C ASN A 80 -7.40 -20.66 6.99
N GLY A 81 -7.81 -19.96 5.96
CA GLY A 81 -8.91 -18.97 6.03
C GLY A 81 -8.44 -17.51 6.02
N PHE A 82 -7.14 -17.25 6.17
CA PHE A 82 -6.60 -15.90 5.98
C PHE A 82 -6.25 -15.64 4.51
N VAL A 83 -6.53 -14.43 4.05
CA VAL A 83 -6.15 -14.00 2.70
C VAL A 83 -4.63 -13.81 2.63
N ARG A 84 -4.00 -14.41 1.63
CA ARG A 84 -2.58 -14.18 1.38
C ARG A 84 -2.39 -12.84 0.70
N HIS A 85 -1.87 -11.91 1.44
CA HIS A 85 -1.61 -10.58 0.93
C HIS A 85 -0.28 -10.46 0.20
N LYS A 86 -0.26 -9.68 -0.88
CA LYS A 86 1.00 -9.32 -1.54
C LYS A 86 1.82 -8.41 -0.63
N PRO A 87 3.16 -8.51 -0.63
CA PRO A 87 4.01 -7.61 0.14
C PRO A 87 3.74 -6.13 -0.14
N ALA A 88 3.80 -5.28 0.87
CA ALA A 88 3.50 -3.84 0.78
C ALA A 88 4.30 -3.13 -0.33
N TRP A 89 5.58 -3.52 -0.53
CA TRP A 89 6.43 -2.94 -1.58
C TRP A 89 5.93 -3.19 -3.02
N THR A 90 5.10 -4.21 -3.24
CA THR A 90 4.49 -4.44 -4.57
C THR A 90 3.36 -3.45 -4.85
N LEU A 91 2.73 -2.90 -3.81
CA LEU A 91 1.61 -1.98 -3.92
C LEU A 91 2.08 -0.53 -4.12
N SER A 92 3.31 -0.19 -3.72
CA SER A 92 3.88 1.14 -3.93
C SER A 92 3.89 1.58 -5.40
N LYS A 93 3.92 0.62 -6.33
CA LYS A 93 3.84 0.85 -7.78
C LYS A 93 2.40 1.01 -8.32
N LEU A 94 1.40 0.68 -7.52
CA LEU A 94 -0.02 0.69 -7.93
C LEU A 94 -0.75 1.99 -7.56
N GLY A 95 -0.09 2.91 -6.86
CA GLY A 95 -0.64 4.20 -6.46
C GLY A 95 -1.38 4.18 -5.12
N ILE A 96 -1.78 5.37 -4.66
CA ILE A 96 -2.36 5.63 -3.34
C ILE A 96 -3.69 4.89 -3.12
N ASP A 97 -4.54 4.79 -4.14
CA ASP A 97 -5.85 4.16 -4.00
C ASP A 97 -5.73 2.65 -3.75
N ALA A 98 -4.74 1.98 -4.36
CA ALA A 98 -4.47 0.59 -4.08
C ALA A 98 -3.98 0.36 -2.63
N MET A 99 -3.22 1.32 -2.06
CA MET A 99 -2.79 1.26 -0.67
C MET A 99 -3.96 1.49 0.29
N ARG A 100 -4.85 2.45 -0.01
CA ARG A 100 -6.08 2.72 0.75
C ARG A 100 -7.00 1.52 0.78
N GLN A 101 -7.31 0.94 -0.39
CA GLN A 101 -8.12 -0.28 -0.50
C GLN A 101 -7.50 -1.45 0.26
N ARG A 102 -6.17 -1.54 0.22
CA ARG A 102 -5.47 -2.59 0.95
C ARG A 102 -5.60 -2.40 2.47
N ALA A 103 -5.44 -1.19 2.98
CA ALA A 103 -5.65 -0.89 4.39
C ALA A 103 -7.08 -1.25 4.83
N GLU A 104 -8.08 -0.80 4.09
CA GLU A 104 -9.50 -1.12 4.36
C GLU A 104 -9.77 -2.63 4.44
N MET A 105 -9.16 -3.41 3.54
CA MET A 105 -9.28 -4.88 3.56
C MET A 105 -8.63 -5.49 4.80
N VAL A 106 -7.46 -4.99 5.22
CA VAL A 106 -6.74 -5.46 6.42
C VAL A 106 -7.57 -5.20 7.67
N GLU A 107 -8.07 -3.98 7.83
CA GLU A 107 -8.90 -3.58 8.96
C GLU A 107 -10.16 -4.46 9.07
N LEU A 108 -10.84 -4.72 7.96
CA LEU A 108 -12.00 -5.59 7.93
C LEU A 108 -11.66 -7.05 8.30
N GLU A 109 -10.50 -7.55 7.86
CA GLU A 109 -10.03 -8.90 8.22
C GLU A 109 -9.69 -8.98 9.71
N ASN A 110 -9.00 -7.97 10.26
CA ASN A 110 -8.67 -7.87 11.67
C ASN A 110 -9.94 -7.80 12.54
N TYR A 111 -10.89 -6.93 12.16
CA TYR A 111 -12.18 -6.87 12.84
C TYR A 111 -12.86 -8.24 12.94
N ARG A 112 -12.92 -8.98 11.82
CA ARG A 112 -13.51 -10.33 11.78
C ARG A 112 -12.73 -11.33 12.62
N PHE A 113 -11.40 -11.27 12.53
CA PHE A 113 -10.52 -12.13 13.32
C PHE A 113 -10.71 -11.90 14.82
N TYR A 114 -10.65 -10.65 15.29
CA TYR A 114 -10.82 -10.31 16.69
C TYR A 114 -12.21 -10.63 17.23
N THR A 115 -13.25 -10.39 16.43
CA THR A 115 -14.62 -10.77 16.80
C THR A 115 -14.73 -12.29 17.01
N GLN A 116 -14.28 -13.09 16.07
CA GLN A 116 -14.32 -14.55 16.18
C GLN A 116 -13.44 -15.09 17.31
N ALA A 117 -12.28 -14.48 17.52
CA ALA A 117 -11.38 -14.83 18.61
C ALA A 117 -12.00 -14.54 19.99
N ALA A 118 -12.66 -13.38 20.14
CA ALA A 118 -13.36 -13.00 21.36
C ALA A 118 -14.54 -13.94 21.70
N GLU A 119 -15.31 -14.34 20.68
CA GLU A 119 -16.42 -15.29 20.85
C GLU A 119 -15.95 -16.67 21.34
N ARG A 120 -14.75 -17.07 20.98
CA ARG A 120 -14.17 -18.38 21.36
C ARG A 120 -13.38 -18.33 22.66
N SER A 121 -13.03 -17.16 23.15
CA SER A 121 -12.22 -17.03 24.36
C SER A 121 -13.04 -17.37 25.61
N ALA A 122 -12.50 -18.26 26.42
CA ALA A 122 -13.05 -18.61 27.73
C ALA A 122 -12.50 -17.68 28.85
N ASP A 123 -11.31 -17.11 28.68
CA ASP A 123 -10.71 -16.18 29.64
C ASP A 123 -11.32 -14.77 29.48
N PRO A 124 -11.94 -14.22 30.55
CA PRO A 124 -12.60 -12.91 30.48
C PRO A 124 -11.66 -11.75 30.14
N GLN A 125 -10.37 -11.82 30.51
CA GLN A 125 -9.41 -10.76 30.24
C GLN A 125 -8.96 -10.82 28.76
N ILE A 126 -8.74 -12.01 28.23
CA ILE A 126 -8.44 -12.21 26.80
C ILE A 126 -9.64 -11.76 25.97
N LYS A 127 -10.83 -12.23 26.29
CA LYS A 127 -12.07 -11.84 25.59
C LYS A 127 -12.26 -10.32 25.57
N LYS A 128 -12.12 -9.65 26.71
CA LYS A 128 -12.27 -8.19 26.79
C LYS A 128 -11.25 -7.45 25.92
N LEU A 129 -9.98 -7.88 25.90
CA LEU A 129 -8.97 -7.26 25.05
C LEU A 129 -9.31 -7.44 23.57
N LEU A 130 -9.67 -8.67 23.15
CA LEU A 130 -10.03 -8.95 21.76
C LEU A 130 -11.27 -8.17 21.30
N GLU A 131 -12.29 -8.00 22.17
CA GLU A 131 -13.44 -7.15 21.89
C GLU A 131 -13.05 -5.66 21.74
N THR A 132 -12.11 -5.19 22.57
CA THR A 132 -11.60 -3.81 22.46
C THR A 132 -10.87 -3.60 21.15
N LEU A 133 -10.00 -4.54 20.75
CA LEU A 133 -9.29 -4.48 19.48
C LEU A 133 -10.27 -4.55 18.29
N ALA A 134 -11.26 -5.45 18.32
CA ALA A 134 -12.28 -5.49 17.28
C ALA A 134 -13.00 -4.14 17.09
N MET A 135 -13.29 -3.43 18.18
CA MET A 135 -13.91 -2.10 18.10
C MET A 135 -12.98 -1.03 17.53
N ALA A 136 -11.67 -1.11 17.83
CA ALA A 136 -10.66 -0.23 17.26
C ALA A 136 -10.56 -0.43 15.73
N GLU A 137 -10.41 -1.68 15.27
CA GLU A 137 -10.35 -2.02 13.83
C GLU A 137 -11.59 -1.55 13.06
N LYS A 138 -12.77 -1.67 13.66
CA LYS A 138 -14.01 -1.12 13.08
C LYS A 138 -13.98 0.40 12.94
N GLY A 139 -13.30 1.09 13.86
CA GLY A 139 -13.05 2.53 13.78
C GLY A 139 -12.16 2.88 12.59
N HIS A 140 -11.13 2.09 12.35
CA HIS A 140 -10.16 2.27 11.26
C HIS A 140 -10.76 1.99 9.89
N GLU A 141 -11.65 1.00 9.73
CA GLU A 141 -12.42 0.80 8.49
C GLU A 141 -13.11 2.10 8.06
N SER A 142 -13.72 2.81 9.02
CA SER A 142 -14.33 4.12 8.76
C SER A 142 -13.29 5.21 8.44
N LEU A 143 -12.08 5.12 8.96
CA LEU A 143 -10.98 6.07 8.71
C LEU A 143 -10.39 5.87 7.31
N ALA A 144 -10.15 4.63 6.89
CA ALA A 144 -9.69 4.31 5.53
C ALA A 144 -10.71 4.77 4.48
N ALA A 145 -12.02 4.55 4.73
CA ALA A 145 -13.10 5.06 3.90
C ALA A 145 -13.19 6.61 3.93
N ARG A 146 -12.89 7.24 5.07
CA ARG A 146 -12.85 8.72 5.24
C ARG A 146 -11.62 9.35 4.62
N LEU A 147 -10.50 8.64 4.50
CA LEU A 147 -9.34 9.07 3.71
C LEU A 147 -9.68 9.24 2.22
N GLY A 148 -10.65 8.45 1.72
CA GLY A 148 -11.23 8.68 0.39
C GLY A 148 -12.19 9.88 0.33
N ALA A 149 -12.80 10.30 1.45
CA ALA A 149 -13.94 11.23 1.45
C ALA A 149 -13.74 12.55 2.21
N GLN A 150 -12.99 12.65 3.32
CA GLN A 150 -13.14 13.79 4.23
C GLN A 150 -11.91 14.36 4.96
N HIS A 151 -10.76 13.68 5.06
CA HIS A 151 -9.63 14.18 5.86
C HIS A 151 -8.43 14.70 5.09
N VAL A 152 -8.45 14.62 3.78
CA VAL A 152 -7.61 15.49 2.98
C VAL A 152 -8.34 16.81 2.92
N THR A 153 -7.90 17.83 3.65
CA THR A 153 -8.41 19.20 3.51
C THR A 153 -8.44 19.54 2.02
N THR A 154 -9.34 20.43 1.58
CA THR A 154 -9.41 20.85 0.18
C THR A 154 -8.03 21.21 -0.35
N ASP A 155 -7.21 21.85 0.48
CA ASP A 155 -5.82 22.23 0.18
C ASP A 155 -4.88 21.02 0.00
N ALA A 156 -5.06 19.96 0.78
CA ALA A 156 -4.25 18.74 0.65
C ALA A 156 -4.69 17.90 -0.57
N LYS A 157 -5.99 17.87 -0.92
CA LYS A 157 -6.47 17.28 -2.18
C LYS A 157 -5.96 18.04 -3.40
N GLU A 158 -5.92 19.36 -3.33
CA GLU A 158 -5.34 20.18 -4.40
C GLU A 158 -3.84 19.93 -4.53
N ALA A 159 -3.09 19.88 -3.43
CA ALA A 159 -1.67 19.56 -3.42
C ALA A 159 -1.36 18.14 -3.93
N GLU A 160 -2.15 17.14 -3.51
CA GLU A 160 -2.06 15.76 -4.02
C GLU A 160 -2.39 15.71 -5.52
N GLY A 161 -3.42 16.40 -5.98
CA GLY A 161 -3.78 16.50 -7.39
C GLY A 161 -2.73 17.23 -8.25
N GLU A 162 -2.08 18.24 -7.72
CA GLU A 162 -0.94 18.89 -8.38
C GLU A 162 0.29 17.99 -8.46
N ALA A 163 0.58 17.24 -7.40
CA ALA A 163 1.66 16.25 -7.38
C ALA A 163 1.43 15.14 -8.40
N GLU A 164 0.21 14.65 -8.52
CA GLU A 164 -0.18 13.62 -9.50
C GLU A 164 -0.06 14.12 -10.95
N ARG A 165 -0.51 15.35 -11.22
CA ARG A 165 -0.32 16.01 -12.51
C ARG A 165 1.18 16.20 -12.84
N ARG A 166 1.97 16.59 -11.86
CA ARG A 166 3.42 16.75 -12.03
C ARG A 166 4.10 15.41 -12.33
N LEU A 167 3.75 14.35 -11.65
CA LEU A 167 4.25 13.00 -11.92
C LEU A 167 3.85 12.53 -13.33
N PHE A 168 2.61 12.74 -13.75
CA PHE A 168 2.16 12.42 -15.10
C PHE A 168 2.97 13.21 -16.17
N LEU A 169 3.19 14.48 -15.95
CA LEU A 169 4.01 15.30 -16.86
C LEU A 169 5.45 14.80 -16.95
N LEU A 170 6.06 14.44 -15.82
CA LEU A 170 7.47 14.01 -15.77
C LEU A 170 7.64 12.56 -16.29
N GLN A 171 6.70 11.67 -16.01
CA GLN A 171 6.85 10.24 -16.31
C GLN A 171 6.26 9.83 -17.67
N VAL A 172 5.31 10.59 -18.19
CA VAL A 172 4.61 10.23 -19.44
C VAL A 172 4.82 11.30 -20.51
N VAL A 173 4.49 12.56 -20.20
CA VAL A 173 4.49 13.62 -21.18
C VAL A 173 5.91 14.00 -21.59
N GLN A 174 6.79 14.22 -20.63
CA GLN A 174 8.17 14.66 -20.91
C GLN A 174 8.97 13.61 -21.68
N PRO A 175 9.02 12.32 -21.31
CA PRO A 175 9.69 11.31 -22.11
C PRO A 175 9.07 11.13 -23.50
N GLY A 176 7.73 11.22 -23.60
CA GLY A 176 7.03 11.15 -24.87
C GLY A 176 7.40 12.30 -25.82
N LEU A 177 7.49 13.52 -25.30
CA LEU A 177 7.93 14.69 -26.08
C LEU A 177 9.41 14.59 -26.50
N VAL A 178 10.27 14.13 -25.60
CA VAL A 178 11.70 13.93 -25.93
C VAL A 178 11.83 12.88 -27.03
N GLY A 179 11.10 11.75 -26.94
CA GLY A 179 11.09 10.72 -27.97
C GLY A 179 10.57 11.22 -29.32
N LEU A 180 9.53 12.05 -29.33
CA LEU A 180 9.01 12.71 -30.53
C LEU A 180 10.01 13.69 -31.15
N MET A 181 10.68 14.48 -30.32
CA MET A 181 11.70 15.43 -30.80
C MET A 181 12.90 14.69 -31.37
N ASP A 182 13.39 13.65 -30.70
CA ASP A 182 14.53 12.84 -31.15
C ASP A 182 14.21 12.13 -32.48
N GLY A 183 13.02 11.53 -32.58
CA GLY A 183 12.52 10.93 -33.80
C GLY A 183 12.40 11.93 -34.96
N SER A 184 11.92 13.14 -34.68
CA SER A 184 11.79 14.19 -35.70
C SER A 184 13.15 14.69 -36.17
N VAL A 185 14.11 14.90 -35.27
CA VAL A 185 15.47 15.34 -35.65
C VAL A 185 16.20 14.26 -36.42
N SER A 186 16.10 13.00 -36.01
CA SER A 186 16.76 11.88 -36.69
C SER A 186 16.23 11.61 -38.10
N THR A 187 14.95 11.90 -38.37
CA THR A 187 14.38 11.79 -39.72
C THR A 187 14.59 13.03 -40.58
N LEU A 188 14.54 14.24 -39.99
CA LEU A 188 14.70 15.49 -40.74
C LEU A 188 16.16 15.77 -41.11
N ALA A 189 17.12 15.42 -40.28
CA ALA A 189 18.55 15.70 -40.58
C ALA A 189 19.06 15.03 -41.87
N PRO A 190 18.79 13.73 -42.12
CA PRO A 190 19.13 13.09 -43.40
C PRO A 190 18.41 13.71 -44.60
N LEU A 191 17.13 14.09 -44.43
CA LEU A 191 16.34 14.74 -45.47
C LEU A 191 16.95 16.09 -45.90
N PHE A 192 17.28 16.94 -44.93
CA PHE A 192 17.92 18.21 -45.23
C PHE A 192 19.30 18.04 -45.85
N ALA A 193 20.10 17.08 -45.32
CA ALA A 193 21.39 16.75 -45.89
C ALA A 193 21.29 16.33 -47.37
N ALA A 194 20.33 15.46 -47.69
CA ALA A 194 20.08 15.00 -49.06
C ALA A 194 19.58 16.17 -49.95
N ALA A 195 18.66 16.99 -49.45
CA ALA A 195 18.15 18.16 -50.19
C ALA A 195 19.24 19.16 -50.55
N PHE A 196 20.12 19.47 -49.60
CA PHE A 196 21.23 20.42 -49.83
C PHE A 196 22.36 19.84 -50.67
N ALA A 197 22.64 18.52 -50.56
CA ALA A 197 23.71 17.88 -51.27
C ALA A 197 23.37 17.60 -52.76
N THR A 198 22.11 17.21 -53.04
CA THR A 198 21.72 16.77 -54.36
C THR A 198 20.91 17.81 -55.15
N GLY A 199 20.23 18.73 -54.48
CA GLY A 199 19.27 19.67 -55.07
C GLY A 199 18.10 18.95 -55.81
N ASN A 200 17.94 17.65 -55.60
CA ASN A 200 16.99 16.80 -56.31
C ASN A 200 15.86 16.32 -55.38
N THR A 201 14.66 16.71 -55.68
CA THR A 201 13.50 16.40 -54.88
C THR A 201 13.17 14.90 -54.78
N TRP A 202 13.48 14.13 -55.86
CA TRP A 202 13.25 12.69 -55.89
C TRP A 202 14.25 11.94 -54.99
N GLU A 203 15.49 12.29 -54.99
CA GLU A 203 16.50 11.72 -54.10
C GLU A 203 16.20 12.05 -52.62
N THR A 204 15.79 13.26 -52.35
CA THR A 204 15.38 13.71 -51.02
C THR A 204 14.15 12.88 -50.52
N PHE A 205 13.18 12.64 -51.40
CA PHE A 205 12.03 11.77 -51.08
C PHE A 205 12.43 10.34 -50.76
N LEU A 206 13.34 9.73 -51.53
CA LEU A 206 13.84 8.39 -51.30
C LEU A 206 14.55 8.28 -49.93
N VAL A 207 15.37 9.26 -49.58
CA VAL A 207 16.04 9.32 -48.27
C VAL A 207 15.01 9.44 -47.14
N GLY A 208 13.96 10.24 -47.31
CA GLY A 208 12.87 10.37 -46.34
C GLY A 208 12.13 9.08 -46.10
N THR A 209 11.81 8.35 -47.14
CA THR A 209 11.12 7.04 -47.02
C THR A 209 12.00 5.93 -46.43
N ALA A 210 13.30 6.05 -46.52
CA ALA A 210 14.27 5.11 -45.93
C ALA A 210 14.56 5.43 -44.45
N ALA A 211 14.30 6.67 -44.00
CA ALA A 211 14.54 7.13 -42.64
C ALA A 211 13.31 7.06 -41.73
N SER A 212 12.12 6.76 -42.27
CA SER A 212 10.87 6.61 -41.55
C SER A 212 10.58 5.14 -41.21
#